data_2e57b07eef1cef7a3b113b728181489a
#
_entry.id   2e57b07eef1cef7a3b113b728181489a
#
_cell.length_a   1.000
_cell.length_b   1.000
_cell.length_c   1.000
_cell.angle_alpha   90.00
_cell.angle_beta   90.00
_cell.angle_gamma   90.00
#
_symmetry.space_group_name_H-M   'P 1'
#
loop_
_entity.id
_entity.type
_entity.pdbx_description
1 polymer ?
#
loop_
_entity_poly.entity_id
_entity_poly.type
_entity_poly.pdbx_seq_one_letter_code
_entity_poly.pdbx_strand_id
1 'polypeptide(L)' 'MKWALVVYFMTVSGWQSAETLGKDKMGWASLVYETYQQCSSRARMFNINRTRMFKEDPEYGNRVKAKCERVEK' A
#
# COMPACT_ATOMS: atom_id res chain seq x y z
N MET A 1 5.14 -1.22 -19.74
CA MET A 1 5.41 -1.48 -18.32
C MET A 1 4.28 -0.94 -17.48
N LYS A 2 3.91 -1.69 -16.46
CA LYS A 2 2.87 -1.25 -15.53
C LYS A 2 3.44 -1.19 -14.12
N TRP A 3 2.80 -0.41 -13.28
CA TRP A 3 3.20 -0.21 -11.89
C TRP A 3 2.06 -0.58 -10.98
N ALA A 4 2.34 -1.37 -9.97
CA ALA A 4 1.33 -1.80 -9.00
C ALA A 4 1.49 -1.02 -7.70
N LEU A 5 0.39 -0.50 -7.21
CA LEU A 5 0.34 0.10 -5.88
C LEU A 5 0.09 -1.02 -4.88
N VAL A 6 1.08 -1.32 -4.06
CA VAL A 6 1.01 -2.42 -3.10
C VAL A 6 0.99 -1.83 -1.69
N VAL A 7 0.03 -2.28 -0.90
CA VAL A 7 -0.07 -1.86 0.50
C VAL A 7 0.62 -2.91 1.37
N TYR A 8 1.53 -2.45 2.23
CA TYR A 8 2.29 -3.31 3.13
C TYR A 8 1.89 -3.06 4.57
N PHE A 9 1.89 -4.12 5.35
CA PHE A 9 1.64 -4.07 6.78
C PHE A 9 2.84 -4.59 7.53
N MET A 10 3.21 -3.93 8.62
CA MET A 10 4.29 -4.40 9.49
C MET A 10 3.76 -5.54 10.35
N THR A 11 4.46 -6.68 10.30
CA THR A 11 4.14 -7.85 11.10
C THR A 11 5.36 -8.24 11.94
N VAL A 12 5.22 -9.24 12.78
CA VAL A 12 6.35 -9.77 13.56
C VAL A 12 7.45 -10.32 12.66
N SER A 13 7.10 -10.67 11.43
CA SER A 13 8.06 -11.17 10.43
C SER A 13 8.58 -10.06 9.51
N GLY A 14 8.20 -8.81 9.75
CA GLY A 14 8.57 -7.66 8.94
C GLY A 14 7.42 -7.17 8.06
N TRP A 15 7.77 -6.39 7.03
CA TRP A 15 6.77 -5.85 6.12
C TRP A 15 6.25 -6.92 5.17
N GLN A 16 4.93 -7.09 5.14
CA GLN A 16 4.28 -8.05 4.23
C GLN A 16 3.15 -7.36 3.48
N SER A 17 2.98 -7.74 2.21
CA SER A 17 1.93 -7.15 1.38
C SER A 17 0.55 -7.58 1.83
N ALA A 18 -0.46 -6.76 1.49
CA ALA A 18 -1.84 -7.09 1.79
C ALA A 18 -2.25 -8.43 1.15
N GLU A 19 -1.73 -8.72 -0.04
CA GLU A 19 -2.03 -9.97 -0.73
C GLU A 19 -1.47 -11.16 0.06
N THR A 20 -0.24 -11.05 0.55
CA THR A 20 0.40 -12.10 1.35
C THR A 20 -0.40 -12.39 2.61
N LEU A 21 -0.98 -11.35 3.21
CA LEU A 21 -1.76 -11.50 4.44
C LEU A 21 -3.23 -11.84 4.18
N GLY A 22 -3.63 -11.99 2.92
CA GLY A 22 -5.01 -12.28 2.56
C GLY A 22 -5.96 -11.10 2.72
N LYS A 23 -5.43 -9.90 2.93
CA LYS A 23 -6.24 -8.70 3.14
C LYS A 23 -6.80 -8.12 1.84
N ASP A 24 -6.37 -8.64 0.70
CA ASP A 24 -6.91 -8.27 -0.61
C ASP A 24 -8.43 -8.49 -0.65
N LYS A 25 -8.92 -9.49 0.05
CA LYS A 25 -10.35 -9.80 0.14
C LYS A 25 -11.11 -8.76 0.94
N MET A 26 -10.39 -7.91 1.69
CA MET A 26 -10.96 -6.85 2.51
C MET A 26 -10.85 -5.48 1.84
N GLY A 27 -10.54 -5.45 0.55
CA GLY A 27 -10.43 -4.21 -0.21
C GLY A 27 -9.03 -3.61 -0.26
N TRP A 28 -8.01 -4.34 0.17
CA TRP A 28 -6.63 -3.89 0.15
C TRP A 28 -5.87 -4.43 -1.06
N ALA A 29 -6.57 -4.76 -2.13
CA ALA A 29 -5.97 -5.29 -3.34
C ALA A 29 -5.07 -4.27 -4.02
N SER A 30 -4.02 -4.77 -4.68
CA SER A 30 -3.11 -3.93 -5.45
C SER A 30 -3.82 -3.33 -6.65
N LEU A 31 -3.58 -2.05 -6.90
CA LEU A 31 -4.08 -1.36 -8.09
C LEU A 31 -2.94 -1.19 -9.07
N VAL A 32 -3.25 -1.38 -10.36
CA VAL A 32 -2.25 -1.29 -11.42
C VAL A 32 -2.44 0.01 -12.19
N TYR A 33 -1.33 0.71 -12.44
CA TYR A 33 -1.30 1.98 -13.16
C TYR A 33 -0.39 1.88 -14.39
N GLU A 34 -0.70 2.67 -15.40
CA GLU A 34 0.07 2.68 -16.64
C GLU A 34 1.45 3.31 -16.48
N THR A 35 1.59 4.29 -15.60
CA THR A 35 2.84 5.02 -15.42
C THR A 35 3.26 5.03 -13.95
N TYR A 36 4.57 5.14 -13.74
CA TYR A 36 5.11 5.29 -12.39
C TYR A 36 4.58 6.55 -11.70
N GLN A 37 4.44 7.63 -12.48
CA GLN A 37 3.97 8.89 -11.92
C GLN A 37 2.56 8.76 -11.34
N GLN A 38 1.66 8.06 -12.03
CA GLN A 38 0.32 7.81 -11.52
C GLN A 38 0.35 6.98 -10.25
N CYS A 39 1.13 5.91 -10.25
CA CYS A 39 1.27 5.04 -9.09
C CYS A 39 1.88 5.79 -7.90
N SER A 40 2.96 6.52 -8.15
CA SER A 40 3.68 7.28 -7.14
C SER A 40 2.80 8.35 -6.49
N SER A 41 1.97 9.04 -7.29
CA SER A 41 1.04 10.04 -6.79
C SER A 41 0.01 9.40 -5.86
N ARG A 42 -0.52 8.24 -6.23
CA ARG A 42 -1.50 7.54 -5.40
C ARG A 42 -0.87 7.00 -4.13
N ALA A 43 0.36 6.47 -4.22
CA ALA A 43 1.09 5.99 -3.04
C ALA A 43 1.33 7.13 -2.06
N ARG A 44 1.72 8.30 -2.57
CA ARG A 44 1.93 9.49 -1.74
C ARG A 44 0.63 9.90 -1.05
N MET A 45 -0.47 9.93 -1.79
CA MET A 45 -1.78 10.28 -1.23
C MET A 45 -2.18 9.30 -0.12
N PHE A 46 -1.97 8.03 -0.35
CA PHE A 46 -2.26 7.02 0.67
C PHE A 46 -1.41 7.27 1.92
N ASN A 47 -0.10 7.46 1.75
CA ASN A 47 0.81 7.64 2.87
C ASN A 47 0.54 8.92 3.66
N ILE A 48 0.06 9.98 3.00
CA ILE A 48 -0.35 11.21 3.66
C ILE A 48 -1.66 10.99 4.40
N ASN A 49 -2.63 10.36 3.75
CA ASN A 49 -3.97 10.17 4.30
C ASN A 49 -4.02 9.12 5.40
N ARG A 50 -3.03 8.21 5.48
CA ARG A 50 -3.02 7.17 6.50
C ARG A 50 -3.04 7.74 7.92
N THR A 51 -2.36 8.86 8.13
CA THR A 51 -2.36 9.53 9.44
C THR A 51 -3.78 9.96 9.82
N ARG A 52 -4.53 10.40 8.81
CA ARG A 52 -5.92 10.82 9.00
C ARG A 52 -6.85 9.62 9.17
N MET A 53 -6.62 8.55 8.41
CA MET A 53 -7.42 7.33 8.47
C MET A 53 -7.26 6.60 9.81
N PHE A 54 -6.04 6.62 10.35
CA PHE A 54 -5.73 5.95 11.62
C PHE A 54 -5.51 6.94 12.75
N LYS A 55 -6.32 7.98 12.77
CA LYS A 55 -6.22 9.07 13.75
C LYS A 55 -6.36 8.56 15.19
N GLU A 56 -7.19 7.56 15.39
CA GLU A 56 -7.43 6.99 16.72
C GLU A 56 -6.35 5.97 17.12
N ASP A 57 -5.56 5.49 16.16
CA ASP A 57 -4.47 4.56 16.41
C ASP A 57 -3.29 4.92 15.52
N PRO A 58 -2.50 5.95 15.91
CA PRO A 58 -1.36 6.38 15.12
C PRO A 58 -0.29 5.29 14.93
N GLU A 59 -0.15 4.40 15.89
CA GLU A 59 0.80 3.29 15.78
C GLU A 59 0.43 2.36 14.63
N TYR A 60 -0.86 2.09 14.49
CA TYR A 60 -1.33 1.26 13.39
C TYR A 60 -1.05 1.94 12.05
N GLY A 61 -1.28 3.24 11.96
CA GLY A 61 -0.98 4.02 10.77
C GLY A 61 0.49 3.94 10.39
N ASN A 62 1.40 3.92 11.36
CA ASN A 62 2.83 3.80 11.12
C ASN A 62 3.24 2.41 10.68
N ARG A 63 2.37 1.42 10.85
CA ARG A 63 2.61 0.03 10.45
C ARG A 63 2.01 -0.31 9.09
N VAL A 64 1.50 0.69 8.38
CA VAL A 64 0.89 0.52 7.07
C VAL A 64 1.56 1.50 6.12
N LYS A 65 1.93 1.05 4.93
CA LYS A 65 2.48 1.93 3.91
C LYS A 65 2.10 1.44 2.51
N ALA A 66 2.08 2.36 1.56
CA ALA A 66 1.89 2.03 0.15
C ALA A 66 3.20 2.23 -0.60
N LYS A 67 3.46 1.36 -1.54
CA LYS A 67 4.67 1.40 -2.35
C LYS A 67 4.34 1.04 -3.79
N CYS A 68 5.07 1.65 -4.74
CA CYS A 68 4.93 1.32 -6.15
C CYS A 68 5.95 0.26 -6.53
N GLU A 69 5.47 -0.80 -7.15
CA GLU A 69 6.31 -1.89 -7.61
C GLU A 69 6.09 -2.10 -9.10
N ARG A 70 7.16 -2.43 -9.79
CA ARG A 70 7.11 -2.69 -11.22
C ARG A 70 6.45 -4.05 -11.48
N VAL A 71 5.48 -4.05 -12.36
CA VAL A 71 4.82 -5.29 -12.77
C VAL A 71 5.32 -5.66 -14.14
N GLU A 72 5.95 -6.82 -14.27
CA GLU A 72 6.42 -7.31 -15.54
C GLU A 72 5.42 -8.27 -16.14
N LYS A 73 5.04 -7.96 -17.35
CA LYS A 73 4.26 -8.85 -18.21
C LYS A 73 4.64 -8.63 -19.64
#